data_9c7f02fbd9bd201cab7294c059e4557b
#
_entry.id   9c7f02fbd9bd201cab7294c059e4557b
#
_cell.length_a   1.000
_cell.length_b   1.000
_cell.length_c   1.000
_cell.angle_alpha   90.00
_cell.angle_beta   90.00
_cell.angle_gamma   90.00
#
_symmetry.space_group_name_H-M   'P 1'
#
loop_
_entity.id
_entity.type
_entity.pdbx_description
1 polymer ?
#
loop_
_entity_poly.entity_id
_entity_poly.type
_entity_poly.pdbx_seq_one_letter_code
_entity_poly.pdbx_strand_id
1 'polypeptide(L)'
;MPKRLRYFMQRDGATLSTVLRIFLRVIAQTLQSHSPGAAQIDKDSLHIGALVFIHRFGSSLNEHVHFHVCVVDGVFEQLAADGVAAGAANGVPAPSGAIFGTPKLRFHPATGMDVDAVIQAQATLRRRILRAFVGRGLLERFEAKEMLGYAHSGFSVDTSVCIAAHDRAGLARLLRYCARPPFALERLRKEGSALV
;
A
#
# COMPACT_ATOMS: atom_id res chain seq x y z
N MET A 1 -8.34 -11.27 3.86
CA MET A 1 -8.46 -11.87 2.52
C MET A 1 -8.68 -13.38 2.63
N PRO A 2 -9.49 -14.03 1.75
CA PRO A 2 -9.78 -15.46 1.80
C PRO A 2 -8.53 -16.35 1.83
N LYS A 3 -8.59 -17.47 2.59
CA LYS A 3 -7.45 -18.39 2.78
C LYS A 3 -6.89 -18.91 1.44
N ARG A 4 -7.78 -19.27 0.49
CA ARG A 4 -7.39 -19.73 -0.84
C ARG A 4 -6.52 -18.73 -1.61
N LEU A 5 -6.86 -17.43 -1.58
CA LEU A 5 -6.09 -16.40 -2.28
C LEU A 5 -4.74 -16.16 -1.58
N ARG A 6 -4.71 -16.23 -0.24
CA ARG A 6 -3.47 -16.11 0.54
C ARG A 6 -2.48 -17.23 0.23
N TYR A 7 -2.95 -18.42 -0.07
CA TYR A 7 -2.12 -19.54 -0.48
C TYR A 7 -1.23 -19.18 -1.69
N PHE A 8 -1.80 -18.56 -2.72
CA PHE A 8 -1.02 -18.13 -3.89
C PHE A 8 -0.06 -17.01 -3.55
N MET A 9 -0.48 -16.03 -2.74
CA MET A 9 0.40 -14.94 -2.32
C MET A 9 1.59 -15.39 -1.48
N GLN A 10 1.43 -16.47 -0.73
CA GLN A 10 2.52 -17.04 0.08
C GLN A 10 3.59 -17.68 -0.80
N ARG A 11 3.22 -18.25 -1.92
CA ARG A 11 4.07 -19.08 -2.80
C ARG A 11 4.54 -18.38 -4.06
N ASP A 12 3.83 -17.35 -4.51
CA ASP A 12 4.17 -16.59 -5.72
C ASP A 12 4.36 -15.10 -5.42
N GLY A 13 5.63 -14.65 -5.48
CA GLY A 13 6.01 -13.25 -5.26
C GLY A 13 5.40 -12.30 -6.29
N ALA A 14 5.14 -12.75 -7.52
CA ALA A 14 4.49 -11.91 -8.53
C ALA A 14 3.01 -11.67 -8.23
N THR A 15 2.31 -12.69 -7.70
CA THR A 15 0.94 -12.54 -7.21
C THR A 15 0.89 -11.63 -5.98
N LEU A 16 1.80 -11.81 -5.02
CA LEU A 16 1.92 -10.93 -3.86
C LEU A 16 2.12 -9.47 -4.28
N SER A 17 3.07 -9.21 -5.18
CA SER A 17 3.38 -7.87 -5.70
C SER A 17 2.19 -7.26 -6.46
N THR A 18 1.44 -8.09 -7.20
CA THR A 18 0.23 -7.65 -7.91
C THR A 18 -0.85 -7.19 -6.93
N VAL A 19 -1.11 -7.98 -5.88
CA VAL A 19 -2.09 -7.64 -4.85
C VAL A 19 -1.68 -6.37 -4.11
N LEU A 20 -0.40 -6.25 -3.76
CA LEU A 20 0.12 -5.05 -3.09
C LEU A 20 -0.05 -3.79 -3.97
N ARG A 21 0.29 -3.87 -5.26
CA ARG A 21 0.08 -2.74 -6.18
C ARG A 21 -1.38 -2.34 -6.32
N ILE A 22 -2.30 -3.32 -6.37
CA ILE A 22 -3.74 -3.05 -6.37
C ILE A 22 -4.13 -2.33 -5.09
N PHE A 23 -3.65 -2.79 -3.94
CA PHE A 23 -3.94 -2.21 -2.64
C PHE A 23 -3.47 -0.75 -2.55
N LEU A 24 -2.20 -0.48 -2.85
CA LEU A 24 -1.66 0.88 -2.82
C LEU A 24 -2.36 1.81 -3.82
N ARG A 25 -2.71 1.31 -5.01
CA ARG A 25 -3.45 2.11 -6.00
C ARG A 25 -4.86 2.47 -5.52
N VAL A 26 -5.54 1.57 -4.82
CA VAL A 26 -6.87 1.89 -4.26
C VAL A 26 -6.74 2.91 -3.14
N ILE A 27 -5.75 2.77 -2.25
CA ILE A 27 -5.48 3.79 -1.22
C ILE A 27 -5.21 5.15 -1.88
N ALA A 28 -4.33 5.21 -2.87
CA ALA A 28 -4.01 6.45 -3.57
C ALA A 28 -5.27 7.10 -4.17
N GLN A 29 -6.09 6.32 -4.88
CA GLN A 29 -7.33 6.82 -5.49
C GLN A 29 -8.35 7.30 -4.45
N THR A 30 -8.46 6.60 -3.32
CA THR A 30 -9.34 7.01 -2.22
C THR A 30 -8.86 8.33 -1.62
N LEU A 31 -7.57 8.45 -1.31
CA LEU A 31 -7.02 9.70 -0.77
C LEU A 31 -7.14 10.85 -1.77
N GLN A 32 -6.84 10.63 -3.05
CA GLN A 32 -7.02 11.65 -4.09
C GLN A 32 -8.45 12.16 -4.18
N SER A 33 -9.44 11.27 -4.13
CA SER A 33 -10.86 11.67 -4.19
C SER A 33 -11.34 12.41 -2.94
N HIS A 34 -10.63 12.27 -1.82
CA HIS A 34 -10.93 12.94 -0.57
C HIS A 34 -10.00 14.13 -0.26
N SER A 35 -9.13 14.51 -1.19
CA SER A 35 -8.24 15.67 -1.06
C SER A 35 -8.75 16.83 -1.93
N PRO A 36 -9.64 17.70 -1.41
CA PRO A 36 -10.29 18.74 -2.22
C PRO A 36 -9.28 19.74 -2.82
N GLY A 37 -8.16 20.01 -2.15
CA GLY A 37 -7.09 20.84 -2.67
C GLY A 37 -6.37 20.26 -3.88
N ALA A 38 -6.55 18.96 -4.17
CA ALA A 38 -5.94 18.27 -5.32
C ALA A 38 -6.94 18.02 -6.47
N ALA A 39 -8.20 18.46 -6.36
CA ALA A 39 -9.28 18.08 -7.29
C ALA A 39 -9.03 18.46 -8.76
N GLN A 40 -8.28 19.52 -9.01
CA GLN A 40 -7.96 20.03 -10.36
C GLN A 40 -6.54 19.66 -10.82
N ILE A 41 -5.80 18.89 -10.02
CA ILE A 41 -4.42 18.52 -10.30
C ILE A 41 -4.40 17.21 -11.09
N ASP A 42 -3.47 17.11 -12.04
CA ASP A 42 -3.25 15.86 -12.76
C ASP A 42 -2.91 14.72 -11.79
N LYS A 43 -3.65 13.63 -11.91
CA LYS A 43 -3.53 12.47 -11.02
C LYS A 43 -2.15 11.81 -11.09
N ASP A 44 -1.46 11.93 -12.20
CA ASP A 44 -0.12 11.35 -12.39
C ASP A 44 0.97 12.14 -11.64
N SER A 45 0.68 13.40 -11.29
CA SER A 45 1.55 14.24 -10.46
C SER A 45 1.29 14.09 -8.96
N LEU A 46 0.25 13.31 -8.57
CA LEU A 46 -0.15 13.11 -7.19
C LEU A 46 0.38 11.78 -6.64
N HIS A 47 1.07 11.85 -5.52
CA HIS A 47 1.70 10.69 -4.87
C HIS A 47 1.22 10.53 -3.44
N ILE A 48 1.21 9.29 -2.93
CA ILE A 48 0.97 9.00 -1.51
C ILE A 48 2.29 8.77 -0.78
N GLY A 49 2.36 9.21 0.48
CA GLY A 49 3.43 8.81 1.40
C GLY A 49 2.98 7.57 2.16
N ALA A 50 3.61 6.41 1.93
CA ALA A 50 3.22 5.17 2.58
C ALA A 50 4.43 4.29 2.93
N LEU A 51 4.37 3.64 4.10
CA LEU A 51 5.27 2.56 4.52
C LEU A 51 4.47 1.27 4.57
N VAL A 52 4.99 0.22 3.95
CA VAL A 52 4.33 -1.08 3.86
C VAL A 52 5.16 -2.14 4.54
N PHE A 53 4.50 -2.93 5.38
CA PHE A 53 5.08 -4.12 6.02
C PHE A 53 4.28 -5.34 5.55
N ILE A 54 4.98 -6.32 4.98
CA ILE A 54 4.38 -7.55 4.48
C ILE A 54 4.60 -8.63 5.54
N HIS A 55 3.52 -9.03 6.19
CA HIS A 55 3.54 -10.12 7.16
C HIS A 55 3.07 -11.40 6.50
N ARG A 56 3.81 -12.49 6.72
CA ARG A 56 3.51 -13.81 6.14
C ARG A 56 2.86 -14.77 7.13
N PHE A 57 2.90 -14.44 8.42
CA PHE A 57 2.41 -15.27 9.50
C PHE A 57 1.40 -14.52 10.37
N GLY A 58 0.42 -15.23 10.88
CA GLY A 58 -0.48 -14.74 11.93
C GLY A 58 0.14 -14.89 13.33
N SER A 59 -0.60 -14.47 14.35
CA SER A 59 -0.17 -14.55 15.76
C SER A 59 0.12 -15.97 16.24
N SER A 60 -0.51 -16.98 15.64
CA SER A 60 -0.28 -18.40 15.92
C SER A 60 0.75 -19.03 14.99
N LEU A 61 1.61 -18.26 14.35
CA LEU A 61 2.60 -18.69 13.36
C LEU A 61 2.06 -19.45 12.17
N ASN A 62 0.75 -19.41 11.97
CA ASN A 62 0.10 -19.99 10.78
C ASN A 62 0.33 -19.11 9.55
N GLU A 63 0.41 -19.69 8.37
CA GLU A 63 0.50 -18.97 7.10
C GLU A 63 -0.66 -17.99 6.95
N HIS A 64 -0.35 -16.69 7.04
CA HIS A 64 -1.35 -15.63 6.98
C HIS A 64 -0.75 -14.35 6.38
N VAL A 65 -0.69 -14.31 5.04
CA VAL A 65 -0.21 -13.09 4.37
C VAL A 65 -1.19 -11.95 4.59
N HIS A 66 -0.67 -10.85 5.11
CA HIS A 66 -1.40 -9.59 5.29
C HIS A 66 -0.44 -8.40 5.23
N PHE A 67 -0.99 -7.21 5.04
CA PHE A 67 -0.24 -5.97 4.93
C PHE A 67 -0.59 -5.04 6.09
N HIS A 68 0.44 -4.47 6.71
CA HIS A 68 0.29 -3.26 7.50
C HIS A 68 0.79 -2.09 6.68
N VAL A 69 -0.03 -1.06 6.55
CA VAL A 69 0.31 0.14 5.79
C VAL A 69 0.12 1.35 6.68
N CYS A 70 1.21 2.07 6.92
CA CYS A 70 1.17 3.39 7.51
C CYS A 70 1.16 4.40 6.36
N VAL A 71 0.09 5.15 6.20
CA VAL A 71 -0.09 6.09 5.10
C VAL A 71 -0.35 7.49 5.65
N VAL A 72 0.21 8.51 4.99
CA VAL A 72 -0.08 9.92 5.31
C VAL A 72 -1.49 10.23 4.81
N ASP A 73 -2.25 10.95 5.63
CA ASP A 73 -3.66 11.25 5.39
C ASP A 73 -3.84 12.39 4.38
N GLY A 74 -3.49 12.10 3.13
CA GLY A 74 -3.55 13.03 2.00
C GLY A 74 -2.62 12.63 0.87
N VAL A 75 -2.46 13.53 -0.09
CA VAL A 75 -1.61 13.33 -1.25
C VAL A 75 -0.58 14.45 -1.40
N PHE A 76 0.55 14.13 -2.00
CA PHE A 76 1.62 15.05 -2.32
C PHE A 76 1.59 15.35 -3.82
N GLU A 77 1.55 16.63 -4.17
CA GLU A 77 1.76 17.15 -5.52
C GLU A 77 3.25 17.40 -5.74
N GLN A 78 3.81 16.86 -6.80
CA GLN A 78 5.16 17.21 -7.22
C GLN A 78 5.10 18.50 -8.05
N LEU A 79 5.67 19.57 -7.51
CA LEU A 79 5.75 20.85 -8.21
C LEU A 79 6.95 20.82 -9.18
N ALA A 80 6.79 21.46 -10.34
CA ALA A 80 7.92 21.68 -11.24
C ALA A 80 9.04 22.44 -10.49
N ALA A 81 10.28 22.00 -10.68
CA ALA A 81 11.42 22.76 -10.15
C ALA A 81 11.46 24.11 -10.86
N ASP A 82 11.40 25.21 -10.11
CA ASP A 82 11.60 26.55 -10.66
C ASP A 82 12.98 26.61 -11.31
N GLY A 83 13.03 26.70 -12.64
CA GLY A 83 14.26 27.05 -13.35
C GLY A 83 14.89 26.02 -14.27
N VAL A 84 14.11 25.14 -14.96
CA VAL A 84 14.57 24.62 -16.25
C VAL A 84 13.59 25.11 -17.30
N ALA A 85 13.90 26.27 -17.85
CA ALA A 85 13.30 26.76 -19.10
C ALA A 85 13.44 25.64 -20.14
N ALA A 86 12.34 25.30 -20.79
CA ALA A 86 12.33 24.52 -22.02
C ALA A 86 13.12 25.31 -23.09
N GLY A 87 14.40 25.05 -23.18
CA GLY A 87 15.32 25.74 -24.09
C GLY A 87 16.60 24.97 -24.27
N ALA A 88 16.52 23.80 -24.89
CA ALA A 88 17.71 23.18 -25.46
C ALA A 88 17.35 22.43 -26.73
N ALA A 89 16.91 23.17 -27.73
CA ALA A 89 17.23 22.86 -29.11
C ALA A 89 18.69 23.29 -29.31
N ASN A 90 19.65 22.47 -28.97
CA ASN A 90 21.01 22.41 -29.50
C ASN A 90 21.81 21.39 -28.67
N GLY A 91 22.15 20.29 -29.29
CA GLY A 91 22.75 19.09 -28.72
C GLY A 91 24.12 19.29 -28.06
N VAL A 92 24.15 19.85 -26.87
CA VAL A 92 25.32 19.87 -25.98
C VAL A 92 24.96 19.03 -24.76
N PRO A 93 25.74 17.95 -24.45
CA PRO A 93 25.51 17.18 -23.24
C PRO A 93 25.74 18.07 -22.02
N ALA A 94 24.76 18.12 -21.08
CA ALA A 94 24.89 18.82 -19.82
C ALA A 94 26.09 18.25 -19.02
N PRO A 95 26.89 19.11 -18.35
CA PRO A 95 28.01 18.66 -17.54
C PRO A 95 27.54 17.74 -16.41
N SER A 96 28.25 16.63 -16.23
CA SER A 96 28.10 15.68 -15.13
C SER A 96 28.32 16.43 -13.81
N GLY A 97 27.21 16.78 -13.12
CA GLY A 97 27.26 17.54 -11.88
C GLY A 97 26.01 18.36 -11.59
N ALA A 98 24.95 18.23 -12.38
CA ALA A 98 23.69 18.91 -12.09
C ALA A 98 23.14 18.41 -10.74
N ILE A 99 23.27 19.23 -9.72
CA ILE A 99 22.55 19.09 -8.44
C ILE A 99 21.08 19.21 -8.81
N PHE A 100 20.40 18.07 -8.95
CA PHE A 100 18.95 18.05 -9.10
C PHE A 100 18.36 18.74 -7.86
N GLY A 101 17.80 19.93 -8.05
CA GLY A 101 17.13 20.64 -6.96
C GLY A 101 16.12 19.72 -6.31
N THR A 102 16.07 19.71 -4.97
CA THR A 102 15.11 18.91 -4.23
C THR A 102 13.71 19.22 -4.76
N PRO A 103 12.95 18.22 -5.24
CA PRO A 103 11.62 18.47 -5.78
C PRO A 103 10.76 19.14 -4.70
N LYS A 104 10.16 20.27 -5.03
CA LYS A 104 9.21 20.92 -4.14
C LYS A 104 7.93 20.10 -4.12
N LEU A 105 7.51 19.70 -2.93
CA LEU A 105 6.28 18.94 -2.71
C LEU A 105 5.25 19.85 -2.01
N ARG A 106 4.00 19.80 -2.49
CA ARG A 106 2.86 20.40 -1.81
C ARG A 106 1.97 19.31 -1.27
N PHE A 107 1.61 19.38 0.01
CA PHE A 107 0.70 18.42 0.64
C PHE A 107 -0.74 18.91 0.55
N HIS A 108 -1.64 18.01 0.14
CA HIS A 108 -3.08 18.21 0.11
C HIS A 108 -3.72 17.22 1.07
N PRO A 109 -4.23 17.69 2.24
CA PRO A 109 -4.84 16.79 3.21
C PRO A 109 -6.14 16.18 2.68
N ALA A 110 -6.38 14.92 3.01
CA ALA A 110 -7.66 14.28 2.81
C ALA A 110 -8.64 14.70 3.91
N THR A 111 -9.91 14.84 3.56
CA THR A 111 -11.00 15.19 4.46
C THR A 111 -12.19 14.27 4.22
N GLY A 112 -13.03 14.06 5.23
CA GLY A 112 -14.24 13.25 5.08
C GLY A 112 -13.98 11.75 4.83
N MET A 113 -12.86 11.24 5.31
CA MET A 113 -12.55 9.81 5.31
C MET A 113 -13.39 9.12 6.38
N ASP A 114 -14.61 8.76 6.03
CA ASP A 114 -15.56 8.07 6.89
C ASP A 114 -15.60 6.55 6.67
N VAL A 115 -16.47 5.87 7.38
CA VAL A 115 -16.68 4.42 7.28
C VAL A 115 -17.12 4.02 5.87
N ASP A 116 -17.92 4.85 5.20
CA ASP A 116 -18.42 4.55 3.85
C ASP A 116 -17.30 4.60 2.81
N ALA A 117 -16.36 5.54 2.93
CA ALA A 117 -15.17 5.60 2.09
C ALA A 117 -14.32 4.31 2.24
N VAL A 118 -14.16 3.81 3.46
CA VAL A 118 -13.43 2.56 3.73
C VAL A 118 -14.18 1.34 3.15
N ILE A 119 -15.50 1.27 3.29
CA ILE A 119 -16.34 0.21 2.71
C ILE A 119 -16.21 0.21 1.18
N GLN A 120 -16.27 1.37 0.52
CA GLN A 120 -16.12 1.50 -0.92
C GLN A 120 -14.71 1.09 -1.39
N ALA A 121 -13.68 1.50 -0.67
CA ALA A 121 -12.30 1.09 -0.93
C ALA A 121 -12.16 -0.43 -0.81
N GLN A 122 -12.69 -1.05 0.24
CA GLN A 122 -12.69 -2.49 0.44
C GLN A 122 -13.43 -3.24 -0.68
N ALA A 123 -14.60 -2.76 -1.10
CA ALA A 123 -15.36 -3.33 -2.22
C ALA A 123 -14.58 -3.24 -3.53
N THR A 124 -13.89 -2.12 -3.76
CA THR A 124 -13.04 -1.92 -4.94
C THR A 124 -11.83 -2.83 -4.93
N LEU A 125 -11.15 -2.97 -3.79
CA LEU A 125 -10.06 -3.92 -3.58
C LEU A 125 -10.48 -5.34 -3.92
N ARG A 126 -11.60 -5.79 -3.35
CA ARG A 126 -12.15 -7.13 -3.56
C ARG A 126 -12.35 -7.41 -5.05
N ARG A 127 -13.04 -6.52 -5.77
CA ARG A 127 -13.29 -6.66 -7.22
C ARG A 127 -12.02 -6.71 -8.04
N ARG A 128 -11.05 -5.83 -7.75
CA ARG A 128 -9.79 -5.75 -8.51
C ARG A 128 -8.89 -6.94 -8.25
N ILE A 129 -8.79 -7.40 -7.01
CA ILE A 129 -7.99 -8.57 -6.65
C ILE A 129 -8.57 -9.82 -7.31
N LEU A 130 -9.88 -10.07 -7.20
CA LEU A 130 -10.52 -11.22 -7.85
C LEU A 130 -10.33 -11.20 -9.37
N ARG A 131 -10.48 -10.04 -10.01
CA ARG A 131 -10.19 -9.87 -11.45
C ARG A 131 -8.73 -10.20 -11.79
N ALA A 132 -7.79 -9.77 -10.98
CA ALA A 132 -6.38 -10.05 -11.19
C ALA A 132 -6.06 -11.55 -11.06
N PHE A 133 -6.69 -12.25 -10.11
CA PHE A 133 -6.54 -13.69 -9.95
C PHE A 133 -7.12 -14.46 -11.14
N VAL A 134 -8.29 -14.06 -11.64
CA VAL A 134 -8.86 -14.64 -12.86
C VAL A 134 -7.96 -14.40 -14.07
N GLY A 135 -7.48 -13.16 -14.25
CA GLY A 135 -6.60 -12.81 -15.37
C GLY A 135 -5.25 -13.53 -15.36
N ARG A 136 -4.83 -14.05 -14.19
CA ARG A 136 -3.62 -14.87 -14.03
C ARG A 136 -3.89 -16.38 -14.11
N GLY A 137 -5.14 -16.81 -14.33
CA GLY A 137 -5.52 -18.22 -14.35
C GLY A 137 -5.45 -18.92 -12.97
N LEU A 138 -5.44 -18.15 -11.87
CA LEU A 138 -5.38 -18.67 -10.49
C LEU A 138 -6.76 -18.88 -9.88
N LEU A 139 -7.79 -18.39 -10.54
CA LEU A 139 -9.18 -18.47 -10.10
C LEU A 139 -10.10 -18.51 -11.33
N GLU A 140 -11.11 -19.37 -11.30
CA GLU A 140 -12.12 -19.42 -12.35
C GLU A 140 -13.10 -18.24 -12.24
N ARG A 141 -13.68 -17.82 -13.37
CA ARG A 141 -14.63 -16.67 -13.40
C ARG A 141 -15.86 -16.90 -12.53
N PHE A 142 -16.39 -18.12 -12.52
CA PHE A 142 -17.57 -18.45 -11.71
C PHE A 142 -17.24 -18.39 -10.21
N GLU A 143 -16.07 -18.87 -9.78
CA GLU A 143 -15.60 -18.82 -8.40
C GLU A 143 -15.42 -17.35 -7.94
N ALA A 144 -14.85 -16.50 -8.79
CA ALA A 144 -14.72 -15.06 -8.50
C ALA A 144 -16.09 -14.41 -8.33
N LYS A 145 -17.09 -14.80 -9.13
CA LYS A 145 -18.48 -14.30 -9.03
C LYS A 145 -19.12 -14.76 -7.71
N GLU A 146 -18.97 -16.03 -7.34
CA GLU A 146 -19.45 -16.53 -6.05
C GLU A 146 -18.81 -15.79 -4.88
N MET A 147 -17.48 -15.61 -4.90
CA MET A 147 -16.76 -14.88 -3.88
C MET A 147 -17.21 -13.42 -3.77
N LEU A 148 -17.68 -12.79 -4.82
CA LEU A 148 -18.30 -11.46 -4.77
C LEU A 148 -19.66 -11.46 -4.05
N GLY A 149 -20.38 -12.58 -4.06
CA GLY A 149 -21.67 -12.74 -3.37
C GLY A 149 -21.58 -13.06 -1.88
N TYR A 150 -20.41 -13.44 -1.36
CA TYR A 150 -20.27 -13.82 0.05
C TYR A 150 -20.55 -12.64 0.99
N ALA A 151 -21.44 -12.84 1.96
CA ALA A 151 -21.73 -11.86 3.02
C ALA A 151 -20.45 -11.57 3.83
N HIS A 152 -19.69 -12.62 4.18
CA HIS A 152 -18.39 -12.53 4.83
C HIS A 152 -17.30 -12.84 3.82
N SER A 153 -16.87 -11.81 3.09
CA SER A 153 -15.96 -11.99 1.95
C SER A 153 -14.55 -12.46 2.32
N GLY A 154 -14.18 -12.44 3.59
CA GLY A 154 -12.81 -12.64 4.04
C GLY A 154 -11.84 -11.51 3.66
N PHE A 155 -12.31 -10.50 2.92
CA PHE A 155 -11.57 -9.26 2.69
C PHE A 155 -11.91 -8.28 3.81
N SER A 156 -10.91 -7.80 4.52
CA SER A 156 -11.08 -6.78 5.55
C SER A 156 -9.97 -5.73 5.42
N VAL A 157 -10.36 -4.49 5.60
CA VAL A 157 -9.46 -3.35 5.76
C VAL A 157 -9.81 -2.74 7.11
N ASP A 158 -8.83 -2.65 7.98
CA ASP A 158 -8.95 -2.01 9.28
C ASP A 158 -8.24 -0.66 9.23
N THR A 159 -8.94 0.40 9.60
CA THR A 159 -8.46 1.78 9.63
C THR A 159 -8.66 2.40 11.01
N SER A 160 -8.84 1.58 12.05
CA SER A 160 -9.11 2.05 13.42
C SER A 160 -7.93 2.78 14.08
N VAL A 161 -6.70 2.56 13.58
CA VAL A 161 -5.49 3.18 14.13
C VAL A 161 -5.19 4.47 13.37
N CYS A 162 -5.30 5.60 14.08
CA CYS A 162 -4.90 6.91 13.60
C CYS A 162 -3.89 7.53 14.58
N ILE A 163 -2.77 8.02 14.07
CA ILE A 163 -1.72 8.68 14.86
C ILE A 163 -1.71 10.16 14.48
N ALA A 164 -1.93 11.02 15.45
CA ALA A 164 -1.89 12.47 15.20
C ALA A 164 -0.49 12.93 14.77
N ALA A 165 -0.42 13.92 13.89
CA ALA A 165 0.84 14.39 13.29
C ALA A 165 1.91 14.80 14.32
N HIS A 166 1.51 15.30 15.49
CA HIS A 166 2.41 15.69 16.58
C HIS A 166 2.84 14.52 17.48
N ASP A 167 2.14 13.36 17.43
CA ASP A 167 2.48 12.19 18.26
C ASP A 167 3.59 11.35 17.61
N ARG A 168 4.80 11.87 17.63
CA ARG A 168 6.00 11.19 17.08
C ARG A 168 6.32 9.90 17.84
N ALA A 169 6.04 9.87 19.14
CA ALA A 169 6.26 8.69 19.95
C ALA A 169 5.26 7.57 19.61
N GLY A 170 3.99 7.90 19.41
CA GLY A 170 2.95 6.98 18.94
C GLY A 170 3.29 6.41 17.57
N LEU A 171 3.72 7.26 16.62
CA LEU A 171 4.18 6.81 15.32
C LEU A 171 5.36 5.84 15.42
N ALA A 172 6.37 6.16 16.24
CA ALA A 172 7.52 5.30 16.43
C ALA A 172 7.13 3.93 17.05
N ARG A 173 6.18 3.90 17.99
CA ARG A 173 5.64 2.66 18.56
C ARG A 173 4.93 1.82 17.51
N LEU A 174 4.06 2.46 16.69
CA LEU A 174 3.34 1.79 15.59
C LEU A 174 4.30 1.17 14.58
N LEU A 175 5.28 1.92 14.12
CA LEU A 175 6.26 1.44 13.15
C LEU A 175 7.09 0.27 13.70
N ARG A 176 7.52 0.34 14.98
CA ARG A 176 8.21 -0.79 15.63
C ARG A 176 7.31 -2.02 15.73
N TYR A 177 6.02 -1.83 16.03
CA TYR A 177 5.06 -2.93 16.05
C TYR A 177 4.93 -3.58 14.68
N CYS A 178 4.76 -2.79 13.63
CA CYS A 178 4.64 -3.28 12.25
C CYS A 178 5.94 -3.91 11.73
N ALA A 179 7.10 -3.45 12.18
CA ALA A 179 8.41 -3.99 11.79
C ALA A 179 8.81 -5.26 12.55
N ARG A 180 8.04 -5.66 13.58
CA ARG A 180 8.38 -6.84 14.37
C ARG A 180 8.41 -8.11 13.54
N PRO A 181 9.44 -8.96 13.69
CA PRO A 181 9.39 -10.30 13.14
C PRO A 181 8.28 -11.12 13.84
N PRO A 182 7.78 -12.19 13.19
CA PRO A 182 6.67 -12.99 13.72
C PRO A 182 7.03 -13.67 15.08
N PHE A 183 8.32 -13.81 15.37
CA PHE A 183 8.84 -14.27 16.66
C PHE A 183 10.15 -13.55 16.98
N ALA A 184 10.45 -13.43 18.26
CA ALA A 184 11.70 -12.84 18.71
C ALA A 184 12.85 -13.82 18.46
N LEU A 185 13.89 -13.37 17.73
CA LEU A 185 15.03 -14.22 17.36
C LEU A 185 15.75 -14.77 18.61
N GLU A 186 15.71 -14.02 19.72
CA GLU A 186 16.28 -14.45 21.00
C GLU A 186 15.60 -15.70 21.59
N ARG A 187 14.40 -16.02 21.13
CA ARG A 187 13.65 -17.23 21.54
C ARG A 187 13.97 -18.44 20.68
N LEU A 188 14.69 -18.25 19.57
CA LEU A 188 15.14 -19.37 18.74
C LEU A 188 16.48 -19.88 19.28
N ARG A 189 16.51 -21.15 19.67
CA ARG A 189 17.73 -21.84 20.06
C ARG A 189 18.07 -22.91 19.03
N LYS A 190 19.35 -23.04 18.72
CA LYS A 190 19.81 -24.15 17.87
C LYS A 190 20.08 -25.33 18.76
N GLU A 191 19.31 -26.42 18.59
CA GLU A 191 19.54 -27.70 19.23
C GLU A 191 19.91 -28.72 18.14
N GLY A 192 21.20 -29.01 18.03
CA GLY A 192 21.71 -29.84 16.92
C GLY A 192 21.54 -29.18 15.58
N SER A 193 20.78 -29.80 14.65
CA SER A 193 20.41 -29.25 13.33
C SER A 193 19.07 -28.56 13.31
N ALA A 194 18.31 -28.55 14.41
CA ALA A 194 17.00 -27.94 14.51
C ALA A 194 17.06 -26.53 15.13
N LEU A 195 16.11 -25.68 14.74
CA LEU A 195 15.80 -24.45 15.45
C LEU A 195 14.58 -24.69 16.35
N VAL A 196 14.70 -24.45 17.64
CA VAL A 196 13.67 -24.67 18.66
C VAL A 196 13.27 -23.32 19.28
#